data_5f4ff8f019eb6707116f71576b3d12a0
#
_entry.id   5f4ff8f019eb6707116f71576b3d12a0
#
_cell.length_a   1.000
_cell.length_b   1.000
_cell.length_c   1.000
_cell.angle_alpha   90.00
_cell.angle_beta   90.00
_cell.angle_gamma   90.00
#
_symmetry.space_group_name_H-M   'P 1'
#
loop_
_entity.id
_entity.type
_entity.pdbx_description
1 polymer ?
#
loop_
_entity_poly.entity_id
_entity_poly.type
_entity_poly.pdbx_seq_one_letter_code
_entity_poly.pdbx_strand_id
1 'polypeptide(L)'
;MIGNIEGVNGVIDNKSFRIFSEPVPANETDRERYMRRFYGGEVDGNSRQLARFIYSSTKKYMPEMKPDMIYRLDRFGRGGHHRPFNDLGFAGVRIMESHENYNRQHQDLRVENGVKYGDVIDGVDFNYVKKLTSVNIINLVLIGSSPPPPKNLAIGGIVEPSVKFKWD
;
A
#
# COMPACT_ATOMS: atom_id res chain seq x y z
N MET A 1 -5.68 -1.28 -10.12
CA MET A 1 -6.74 -2.16 -10.59
C MET A 1 -7.16 -3.03 -9.45
N ILE A 2 -8.45 -3.16 -9.24
CA ILE A 2 -9.03 -3.82 -8.05
C ILE A 2 -10.21 -4.75 -8.42
N GLY A 3 -10.43 -5.02 -9.68
CA GLY A 3 -11.60 -5.78 -10.13
C GLY A 3 -11.30 -7.12 -10.78
N ASN A 4 -10.07 -7.34 -11.20
CA ASN A 4 -9.68 -8.59 -11.84
C ASN A 4 -9.18 -9.61 -10.79
N ILE A 5 -9.63 -10.85 -10.91
CA ILE A 5 -9.24 -11.94 -10.02
C ILE A 5 -8.43 -13.04 -10.74
N GLU A 6 -8.35 -12.95 -12.07
CA GLU A 6 -7.69 -13.96 -12.91
C GLU A 6 -6.38 -13.42 -13.48
N GLY A 7 -5.27 -14.02 -13.14
CA GLY A 7 -3.97 -13.73 -13.75
C GLY A 7 -3.82 -14.32 -15.15
N VAL A 8 -2.84 -13.82 -15.91
CA VAL A 8 -2.51 -14.37 -17.26
C VAL A 8 -2.09 -15.83 -17.23
N ASN A 9 -1.72 -16.35 -16.07
CA ASN A 9 -1.35 -17.75 -15.83
C ASN A 9 -2.56 -18.64 -15.44
N GLY A 10 -3.79 -18.12 -15.51
CA GLY A 10 -5.01 -18.84 -15.14
C GLY A 10 -5.24 -18.99 -13.64
N VAL A 11 -4.40 -18.39 -12.79
CA VAL A 11 -4.63 -18.39 -11.33
C VAL A 11 -5.77 -17.43 -11.01
N ILE A 12 -6.79 -17.96 -10.32
CA ILE A 12 -7.93 -17.18 -9.81
C ILE A 12 -7.73 -16.94 -8.33
N ASP A 13 -7.70 -15.65 -7.93
CA ASP A 13 -7.54 -15.24 -6.54
C ASP A 13 -8.44 -14.02 -6.22
N ASN A 14 -9.46 -14.25 -5.40
CA ASN A 14 -10.40 -13.24 -4.94
C ASN A 14 -10.26 -12.91 -3.44
N LYS A 15 -9.12 -13.25 -2.85
CA LYS A 15 -8.84 -13.05 -1.42
C LYS A 15 -7.58 -12.23 -1.19
N SER A 16 -6.54 -12.42 -2.02
CA SER A 16 -5.28 -11.72 -1.83
C SER A 16 -5.25 -10.38 -2.55
N PHE A 17 -4.49 -9.43 -2.01
CA PHE A 17 -4.20 -8.15 -2.66
C PHE A 17 -2.83 -7.64 -2.20
N ARG A 18 -2.19 -6.86 -3.05
CA ARG A 18 -0.87 -6.28 -2.80
C ARG A 18 -0.97 -4.86 -2.27
N ILE A 19 -0.11 -4.52 -1.31
CA ILE A 19 0.06 -3.17 -0.78
C ILE A 19 1.51 -2.75 -1.07
N PHE A 20 1.70 -1.91 -2.08
CA PHE A 20 3.00 -1.34 -2.39
C PHE A 20 3.28 -0.15 -1.51
N SER A 21 4.51 -0.07 -0.99
CA SER A 21 4.91 1.01 -0.09
C SER A 21 6.39 1.32 -0.19
N GLU A 22 6.70 2.59 -0.16
CA GLU A 22 8.05 3.13 -0.18
C GLU A 22 8.68 3.08 1.22
N PRO A 23 9.96 2.69 1.36
CA PRO A 23 10.60 2.59 2.69
C PRO A 23 11.04 3.95 3.23
N VAL A 24 11.49 4.86 2.37
CA VAL A 24 12.06 6.15 2.71
C VAL A 24 11.39 7.22 1.85
N PRO A 25 10.97 8.37 2.39
CA PRO A 25 10.41 9.46 1.61
C PRO A 25 11.37 9.96 0.53
N ALA A 26 10.84 10.20 -0.68
CA ALA A 26 11.64 10.67 -1.81
C ALA A 26 12.25 12.07 -1.58
N ASN A 27 11.61 12.88 -0.74
CA ASN A 27 12.03 14.23 -0.36
C ASN A 27 12.89 14.28 0.90
N GLU A 28 13.46 13.14 1.35
CA GLU A 28 14.36 13.10 2.49
C GLU A 28 15.54 14.06 2.31
N THR A 29 15.76 14.92 3.29
CA THR A 29 16.91 15.84 3.32
C THR A 29 18.21 15.10 3.63
N ASP A 30 19.35 15.71 3.30
CA ASP A 30 20.68 15.14 3.62
C ASP A 30 20.87 14.95 5.12
N ARG A 31 20.30 15.84 5.95
CA ARG A 31 20.33 15.70 7.41
C ARG A 31 19.53 14.48 7.88
N GLU A 32 18.33 14.31 7.38
CA GLU A 32 17.49 13.15 7.72
C GLU A 32 18.13 11.85 7.27
N ARG A 33 18.72 11.82 6.07
CA ARG A 33 19.49 10.69 5.55
C ARG A 33 20.68 10.36 6.44
N TYR A 34 21.43 11.38 6.88
CA TYR A 34 22.54 11.21 7.81
C TYR A 34 22.06 10.63 9.16
N MET A 35 21.02 11.21 9.75
CA MET A 35 20.47 10.77 11.04
C MET A 35 19.88 9.37 10.98
N ARG A 36 19.23 8.99 9.87
CA ARG A 36 18.66 7.65 9.66
C ARG A 36 19.70 6.52 9.82
N ARG A 37 20.97 6.78 9.53
CA ARG A 37 22.06 5.81 9.76
C ARG A 37 22.22 5.44 11.23
N PHE A 38 21.78 6.27 12.14
CA PHE A 38 21.86 6.05 13.59
C PHE A 38 20.54 5.52 14.16
N TYR A 39 19.41 5.87 13.54
CA TYR A 39 18.09 5.44 14.01
C TYR A 39 17.63 4.12 13.40
N GLY A 40 18.21 3.69 12.30
CA GLY A 40 17.84 2.45 11.62
C GLY A 40 16.45 2.48 10.99
N GLY A 41 15.90 3.64 10.66
CA GLY A 41 14.54 3.85 10.19
C GLY A 41 14.32 3.68 8.69
N GLU A 42 15.20 3.00 7.95
CA GLU A 42 15.13 2.84 6.51
C GLU A 42 13.90 2.05 6.00
N VAL A 43 13.19 1.38 6.89
CA VAL A 43 11.96 0.66 6.56
C VAL A 43 10.72 1.27 7.20
N ASP A 44 10.84 2.44 7.82
CA ASP A 44 9.81 3.06 8.64
C ASP A 44 9.28 4.39 8.08
N GLY A 45 9.50 4.66 6.79
CA GLY A 45 8.91 5.82 6.12
C GLY A 45 7.37 5.83 6.19
N ASN A 46 6.79 7.02 6.04
CA ASN A 46 5.34 7.26 6.19
C ASN A 46 4.49 6.31 5.34
N SER A 47 4.89 6.06 4.09
CA SER A 47 4.22 5.12 3.18
C SER A 47 4.24 3.70 3.76
N ARG A 48 5.38 3.25 4.30
CA ARG A 48 5.52 1.93 4.90
C ARG A 48 4.69 1.78 6.18
N GLN A 49 4.59 2.82 7.01
CA GLN A 49 3.74 2.82 8.20
C GLN A 49 2.27 2.72 7.82
N LEU A 50 1.83 3.46 6.80
CA LEU A 50 0.47 3.34 6.27
C LEU A 50 0.19 1.92 5.74
N ALA A 51 1.12 1.31 5.03
CA ALA A 51 0.96 -0.07 4.55
C ALA A 51 0.82 -1.09 5.70
N ARG A 52 1.62 -0.95 6.76
CA ARG A 52 1.50 -1.80 7.97
C ARG A 52 0.17 -1.60 8.67
N PHE A 53 -0.30 -0.36 8.74
CA PHE A 53 -1.61 -0.05 9.31
C PHE A 53 -2.72 -0.75 8.52
N ILE A 54 -2.73 -0.63 7.19
CA ILE A 54 -3.69 -1.29 6.30
C ILE A 54 -3.60 -2.82 6.44
N TYR A 55 -2.40 -3.37 6.50
CA TYR A 55 -2.18 -4.80 6.73
C TYR A 55 -2.84 -5.25 8.03
N SER A 56 -2.55 -4.58 9.14
CA SER A 56 -3.03 -4.94 10.47
C SER A 56 -4.54 -4.76 10.61
N SER A 57 -5.09 -3.66 10.09
CA SER A 57 -6.53 -3.40 10.09
C SER A 57 -7.29 -4.41 9.23
N THR A 58 -6.74 -4.78 8.06
CA THR A 58 -7.34 -5.83 7.23
C THR A 58 -7.39 -7.15 7.96
N LYS A 59 -6.29 -7.58 8.57
CA LYS A 59 -6.25 -8.81 9.37
C LYS A 59 -7.26 -8.83 10.52
N LYS A 60 -7.52 -7.67 11.11
CA LYS A 60 -8.44 -7.52 12.24
C LYS A 60 -9.90 -7.51 11.81
N TYR A 61 -10.24 -6.76 10.76
CA TYR A 61 -11.63 -6.47 10.40
C TYR A 61 -12.15 -7.24 9.18
N MET A 62 -11.25 -7.80 8.37
CA MET A 62 -11.55 -8.62 7.20
C MET A 62 -10.61 -9.84 7.13
N PRO A 63 -10.69 -10.75 8.11
CA PRO A 63 -9.73 -11.86 8.26
C PRO A 63 -9.73 -12.84 7.07
N GLU A 64 -10.77 -12.82 6.25
CA GLU A 64 -10.85 -13.60 5.00
C GLU A 64 -9.96 -13.04 3.90
N MET A 65 -9.54 -11.77 4.00
CA MET A 65 -8.63 -11.14 3.04
C MET A 65 -7.17 -11.35 3.42
N LYS A 66 -6.35 -11.47 2.40
CA LYS A 66 -4.90 -11.75 2.53
C LYS A 66 -4.10 -10.60 1.95
N PRO A 67 -3.76 -9.58 2.75
CA PRO A 67 -2.88 -8.51 2.31
C PRO A 67 -1.44 -9.00 2.18
N ASP A 68 -0.79 -8.69 1.05
CA ASP A 68 0.62 -8.93 0.79
C ASP A 68 1.36 -7.59 0.74
N MET A 69 2.31 -7.40 1.65
CA MET A 69 3.14 -6.20 1.65
C MET A 69 4.25 -6.29 0.61
N ILE A 70 4.26 -5.36 -0.32
CA ILE A 70 5.30 -5.23 -1.36
C ILE A 70 6.21 -4.05 -1.01
N TYR A 71 7.47 -4.36 -0.75
CA TYR A 71 8.47 -3.43 -0.20
C TYR A 71 9.14 -2.58 -1.28
N ARG A 72 8.35 -1.93 -2.13
CA ARG A 72 8.77 -0.98 -3.16
C ARG A 72 7.60 -0.06 -3.54
N LEU A 73 7.91 1.09 -4.11
CA LEU A 73 6.93 2.10 -4.49
C LEU A 73 5.81 1.55 -5.38
N ASP A 74 6.16 0.82 -6.45
CA ASP A 74 5.22 0.25 -7.41
C ASP A 74 5.84 -0.95 -8.12
N ARG A 75 5.13 -1.49 -9.10
CA ARG A 75 5.64 -2.45 -10.08
C ARG A 75 6.79 -1.83 -10.87
N PHE A 76 7.72 -2.68 -11.31
CA PHE A 76 8.87 -2.23 -12.07
C PHE A 76 8.45 -1.51 -13.36
N GLY A 77 9.00 -0.32 -13.61
CA GLY A 77 8.69 0.50 -14.78
C GLY A 77 7.26 1.06 -14.82
N ARG A 78 6.51 0.97 -13.73
CA ARG A 78 5.15 1.48 -13.60
C ARG A 78 5.07 2.58 -12.55
N GLY A 79 4.00 3.35 -12.59
CA GLY A 79 3.64 4.33 -11.57
C GLY A 79 2.15 4.28 -11.27
N GLY A 80 1.77 4.76 -10.09
CA GLY A 80 0.38 4.88 -9.67
C GLY A 80 0.09 6.29 -9.20
N HIS A 81 -1.18 6.61 -8.96
CA HIS A 81 -1.63 7.92 -8.50
C HIS A 81 -1.10 8.30 -7.10
N HIS A 82 -0.59 7.32 -6.32
CA HIS A 82 0.06 7.57 -5.03
C HIS A 82 1.44 8.21 -5.18
N ARG A 83 2.15 7.96 -6.28
CA ARG A 83 3.52 8.42 -6.50
C ARG A 83 3.69 9.94 -6.34
N PRO A 84 2.90 10.83 -6.97
CA PRO A 84 3.06 12.26 -6.79
C PRO A 84 2.95 12.71 -5.32
N PHE A 85 2.14 12.02 -4.52
CA PHE A 85 2.03 12.29 -3.09
C PHE A 85 3.28 11.84 -2.35
N ASN A 86 3.82 10.66 -2.66
CA ASN A 86 5.07 10.17 -2.08
C ASN A 86 6.26 11.07 -2.44
N ASP A 87 6.34 11.55 -3.69
CA ASP A 87 7.38 12.48 -4.15
C ASP A 87 7.38 13.80 -3.35
N LEU A 88 6.23 14.20 -2.80
CA LEU A 88 6.06 15.34 -1.91
C LEU A 88 6.18 14.99 -0.42
N GLY A 89 6.47 13.74 -0.06
CA GLY A 89 6.64 13.27 1.32
C GLY A 89 5.36 12.87 2.04
N PHE A 90 4.20 12.86 1.35
CA PHE A 90 2.98 12.34 1.93
C PHE A 90 2.97 10.81 1.97
N ALA A 91 2.24 10.25 2.94
CA ALA A 91 2.03 8.81 3.01
C ALA A 91 1.10 8.35 1.89
N GLY A 92 1.64 7.68 0.91
CA GLY A 92 0.89 7.08 -0.19
C GLY A 92 1.20 5.59 -0.32
N VAL A 93 0.19 4.79 -0.62
CA VAL A 93 0.32 3.36 -0.93
C VAL A 93 -0.47 3.03 -2.17
N ARG A 94 -0.11 1.94 -2.83
CA ARG A 94 -0.92 1.38 -3.90
C ARG A 94 -1.51 0.05 -3.47
N ILE A 95 -2.83 -0.06 -3.55
CA ILE A 95 -3.57 -1.31 -3.38
C ILE A 95 -3.96 -1.83 -4.76
N MET A 96 -3.71 -3.11 -5.02
CA MET A 96 -4.12 -3.75 -6.26
C MET A 96 -4.23 -5.26 -6.11
N GLU A 97 -4.85 -5.91 -7.08
CA GLU A 97 -4.95 -7.36 -7.17
C GLU A 97 -3.58 -8.04 -7.12
N SER A 98 -3.53 -9.28 -6.59
CA SER A 98 -2.30 -10.06 -6.49
C SER A 98 -1.83 -10.60 -7.84
N HIS A 99 -2.75 -11.06 -8.68
CA HIS A 99 -2.47 -11.64 -10.00
C HIS A 99 -2.99 -10.71 -11.09
N GLU A 100 -2.07 -10.17 -11.88
CA GLU A 100 -2.42 -9.23 -12.96
C GLU A 100 -2.74 -9.99 -14.25
N ASN A 101 -3.78 -9.54 -14.94
CA ASN A 101 -4.06 -9.96 -16.31
C ASN A 101 -3.65 -8.85 -17.29
N TYR A 102 -2.47 -8.97 -17.86
CA TYR A 102 -1.93 -7.97 -18.79
C TYR A 102 -2.70 -7.87 -20.11
N ASN A 103 -3.47 -8.92 -20.46
CA ASN A 103 -4.32 -8.90 -21.65
C ASN A 103 -5.51 -7.96 -21.48
N ARG A 104 -5.85 -7.60 -20.23
CA ARG A 104 -6.97 -6.72 -19.87
C ARG A 104 -6.54 -5.31 -19.47
N GLN A 105 -5.22 -5.04 -19.39
CA GLN A 105 -4.69 -3.76 -18.90
C GLN A 105 -4.15 -2.92 -20.04
N HIS A 106 -4.68 -1.72 -20.25
CA HIS A 106 -4.18 -0.77 -21.27
C HIS A 106 -4.07 -1.40 -22.67
N GLN A 107 -5.04 -2.23 -23.01
CA GLN A 107 -5.11 -2.95 -24.28
C GLN A 107 -6.33 -2.47 -25.06
N ASP A 108 -6.16 -2.33 -26.39
CA ASP A 108 -7.28 -2.16 -27.28
C ASP A 108 -8.17 -3.42 -27.30
N LEU A 109 -9.47 -3.21 -27.50
CA LEU A 109 -10.42 -4.30 -27.63
C LEU A 109 -10.15 -5.09 -28.92
N ARG A 110 -9.66 -6.31 -28.79
CA ARG A 110 -9.38 -7.19 -29.92
C ARG A 110 -9.37 -8.65 -29.53
N VAL A 111 -9.46 -9.51 -30.51
CA VAL A 111 -9.16 -10.94 -30.38
C VAL A 111 -7.97 -11.25 -31.26
N GLU A 112 -6.95 -11.83 -30.70
CA GLU A 112 -5.73 -12.18 -31.40
C GLU A 112 -5.28 -13.58 -30.96
N ASN A 113 -5.12 -14.48 -31.91
CA ASN A 113 -4.77 -15.90 -31.65
C ASN A 113 -5.69 -16.58 -30.58
N GLY A 114 -6.98 -16.26 -30.60
CA GLY A 114 -7.98 -16.80 -29.66
C GLY A 114 -7.96 -16.13 -28.27
N VAL A 115 -7.06 -15.20 -28.00
CA VAL A 115 -6.97 -14.43 -26.77
C VAL A 115 -7.78 -13.14 -26.90
N LYS A 116 -8.65 -12.89 -25.93
CA LYS A 116 -9.41 -11.62 -25.82
C LYS A 116 -8.57 -10.60 -25.05
N TYR A 117 -8.36 -9.43 -25.68
CA TYR A 117 -7.68 -8.27 -25.10
C TYR A 117 -8.69 -7.16 -24.81
N GLY A 118 -8.32 -6.32 -23.84
CA GLY A 118 -9.07 -5.12 -23.52
C GLY A 118 -9.70 -5.14 -22.12
N ASP A 119 -9.96 -3.95 -21.63
CA ASP A 119 -10.55 -3.72 -20.31
C ASP A 119 -12.07 -3.73 -20.45
N VAL A 120 -12.68 -4.88 -20.24
CA VAL A 120 -14.11 -5.12 -20.39
C VAL A 120 -14.74 -5.54 -19.07
N ILE A 121 -16.03 -5.24 -18.91
CA ILE A 121 -16.79 -5.51 -17.69
C ILE A 121 -16.83 -7.00 -17.32
N ASP A 122 -16.80 -7.88 -18.30
CA ASP A 122 -16.77 -9.34 -18.07
C ASP A 122 -15.50 -9.81 -17.32
N GLY A 123 -14.46 -8.96 -17.31
CA GLY A 123 -13.22 -9.21 -16.54
C GLY A 123 -13.29 -8.75 -15.09
N VAL A 124 -14.43 -8.19 -14.64
CA VAL A 124 -14.58 -7.60 -13.31
C VAL A 124 -15.36 -8.52 -12.39
N ASP A 125 -14.73 -8.95 -11.29
CA ASP A 125 -15.42 -9.59 -10.17
C ASP A 125 -15.89 -8.51 -9.19
N PHE A 126 -17.19 -8.20 -9.21
CA PHE A 126 -17.78 -7.18 -8.35
C PHE A 126 -17.74 -7.53 -6.86
N ASN A 127 -17.69 -8.81 -6.50
CA ASN A 127 -17.52 -9.22 -5.11
C ASN A 127 -16.09 -8.89 -4.60
N TYR A 128 -15.10 -9.08 -5.46
CA TYR A 128 -13.73 -8.70 -5.14
C TYR A 128 -13.57 -7.18 -5.07
N VAL A 129 -14.17 -6.43 -6.01
CA VAL A 129 -14.23 -4.95 -5.92
C VAL A 129 -14.84 -4.51 -4.60
N LYS A 130 -15.98 -5.09 -4.21
CA LYS A 130 -16.64 -4.81 -2.92
C LYS A 130 -15.69 -5.04 -1.75
N LYS A 131 -14.99 -6.17 -1.71
CA LYS A 131 -14.03 -6.50 -0.63
C LYS A 131 -12.90 -5.47 -0.54
N LEU A 132 -12.25 -5.14 -1.66
CA LEU A 132 -11.17 -4.14 -1.67
C LEU A 132 -11.67 -2.73 -1.35
N THR A 133 -12.87 -2.39 -1.79
CA THR A 133 -13.52 -1.12 -1.39
C THR A 133 -13.76 -1.09 0.11
N SER A 134 -14.24 -2.19 0.70
CA SER A 134 -14.43 -2.30 2.15
C SER A 134 -13.13 -2.16 2.92
N VAL A 135 -12.02 -2.75 2.46
CA VAL A 135 -10.68 -2.53 3.03
C VAL A 135 -10.34 -1.03 3.05
N ASN A 136 -10.56 -0.32 1.94
CA ASN A 136 -10.27 1.11 1.89
C ASN A 136 -11.18 1.93 2.82
N ILE A 137 -12.48 1.64 2.85
CA ILE A 137 -13.44 2.34 3.73
C ILE A 137 -13.06 2.14 5.20
N ILE A 138 -12.77 0.91 5.63
CA ILE A 138 -12.33 0.61 7.00
C ILE A 138 -11.13 1.46 7.38
N ASN A 139 -10.13 1.53 6.52
CA ASN A 139 -8.91 2.29 6.79
C ASN A 139 -9.18 3.80 6.84
N LEU A 140 -10.02 4.33 5.94
CA LEU A 140 -10.41 5.75 5.96
C LEU A 140 -11.17 6.10 7.25
N VAL A 141 -12.10 5.25 7.69
CA VAL A 141 -12.83 5.45 8.94
C VAL A 141 -11.89 5.41 10.14
N LEU A 142 -11.01 4.42 10.21
CA LEU A 142 -10.07 4.28 11.32
C LEU A 142 -9.10 5.48 11.41
N ILE A 143 -8.57 5.94 10.28
CA ILE A 143 -7.67 7.10 10.24
C ILE A 143 -8.45 8.39 10.56
N GLY A 144 -9.63 8.57 9.98
CA GLY A 144 -10.45 9.76 10.18
C GLY A 144 -11.00 9.89 11.60
N SER A 145 -11.11 8.78 12.33
CA SER A 145 -11.55 8.74 13.73
C SER A 145 -10.39 8.71 14.73
N SER A 146 -9.14 8.68 14.23
CA SER A 146 -7.97 8.67 15.10
C SER A 146 -7.75 10.03 15.76
N PRO A 147 -7.27 10.08 17.01
CA PRO A 147 -6.84 11.33 17.62
C PRO A 147 -5.68 11.95 16.82
N PRO A 148 -5.48 13.26 16.90
CA PRO A 148 -4.32 13.89 16.31
C PRO A 148 -3.02 13.30 16.87
N PRO A 149 -1.92 13.29 16.10
CA PRO A 149 -0.64 12.80 16.60
C PRO A 149 -0.17 13.67 17.78
N PRO A 150 0.58 13.07 18.73
CA PRO A 150 1.16 13.82 19.83
C PRO A 150 2.10 14.91 19.27
N LYS A 151 2.06 16.09 19.88
CA LYS A 151 2.95 17.20 19.54
C LYS A 151 4.21 17.17 20.41
N ASN A 152 5.28 17.75 19.90
CA ASN A 152 6.54 17.92 20.63
C ASN A 152 7.10 16.61 21.21
N LEU A 153 6.92 15.51 20.49
CA LEU A 153 7.44 14.22 20.91
C LEU A 153 8.96 14.30 21.11
N ALA A 154 9.42 14.06 22.32
CA ALA A 154 10.83 14.00 22.68
C ALA A 154 11.16 12.64 23.31
N ILE A 155 12.34 12.14 23.00
CA ILE A 155 12.89 10.92 23.57
C ILE A 155 13.95 11.33 24.58
N GLY A 156 13.81 10.84 25.82
CA GLY A 156 14.81 11.01 26.89
C GLY A 156 15.42 9.66 27.29
N GLY A 157 16.51 9.70 28.06
CA GLY A 157 17.13 8.49 28.59
C GLY A 157 18.09 7.79 27.63
N ILE A 158 19.03 8.53 27.05
CA ILE A 158 19.95 8.06 25.99
C ILE A 158 20.83 6.87 26.42
N VAL A 159 21.06 6.68 27.70
CA VAL A 159 21.93 5.61 28.26
C VAL A 159 21.28 4.94 29.47
N GLU A 160 19.97 4.77 29.44
CA GLU A 160 19.23 4.09 30.49
C GLU A 160 18.60 2.80 29.94
N PRO A 161 18.33 1.78 30.81
CA PRO A 161 17.65 0.55 30.38
C PRO A 161 16.18 0.75 30.00
N SER A 162 15.67 2.00 30.05
CA SER A 162 14.30 2.36 29.69
C SER A 162 14.27 3.59 28.80
N VAL A 163 13.30 3.65 27.88
CA VAL A 163 13.04 4.81 27.03
C VAL A 163 11.92 5.65 27.63
N LYS A 164 12.17 6.94 27.82
CA LYS A 164 11.16 7.91 28.29
C LYS A 164 10.65 8.72 27.10
N PHE A 165 9.34 8.76 26.92
CA PHE A 165 8.69 9.64 25.96
C PHE A 165 8.04 10.81 26.70
N LYS A 166 8.16 12.01 26.12
CA LYS A 166 7.42 13.20 26.52
C LYS A 166 6.70 13.76 25.31
N TRP A 167 5.46 14.19 25.48
CA TRP A 167 4.65 14.82 24.43
C TRP A 167 3.61 15.74 25.08
N ASP A 168 3.06 16.64 24.27
CA ASP A 168 1.92 17.52 24.62
C ASP A 168 0.63 16.99 23.98
#